data_ddb5f443f20baff78d88db4721cb5d85
#
_entry.id   ddb5f443f20baff78d88db4721cb5d85
#
_cell.length_a   1.000
_cell.length_b   1.000
_cell.length_c   1.000
_cell.angle_alpha   90.00
_cell.angle_beta   90.00
_cell.angle_gamma   90.00
#
_symmetry.space_group_name_H-M   'P 1'
#
loop_
_entity.id
_entity.type
_entity.pdbx_description
1 polymer ?
#
loop_
_entity_poly.entity_id
_entity_poly.type
_entity_poly.pdbx_seq_one_letter_code
_entity_poly.pdbx_strand_id
1 'polypeptide(L)'
;MTSKKVIRLFGICVALLLFFVSAPQIHAQHAAAAATTTPISVYGAWACSNDACIWGTVRSVSEYDSQNHWLVDRGDGVPSVNLVVLSFVQPLKLLNKTNDAQTVNGVPIGMTQDIVNYFKSHNIRVMLSIGGITYASDWDQALATNPTQLGLNAAAVAQQMGVGIEIDYENSSSPNLTGLQAFIDAYRSQEPYDPTGANPAARLTIDLAAGDRWLIPLATKATTDWLTTSNPVLDYANAMVPSRQPSTSSAESNWQEHVDGKPQYSPPIPPLAPAKFTGSLYISDTKSGLPPECTTFTGSLINTTGSYVQSVAPNGAGTTSGMLGYMFWAAECPSSRGTCTTPPNSCTGGVGVGSSTYNIPVPMPPLRQS
;
A
#
# COMPACT_ATOMS: atom_id res chain seq x y z
N MET A 1 83.40 -48.75 -28.96
CA MET A 1 84.05 -48.30 -30.22
C MET A 1 83.39 -47.06 -30.73
N THR A 2 84.20 -46.01 -30.96
CA THR A 2 84.02 -44.81 -31.80
C THR A 2 83.00 -43.80 -31.32
N SER A 3 83.42 -42.81 -30.62
CA SER A 3 84.16 -41.55 -30.95
C SER A 3 83.48 -40.60 -31.89
N LYS A 4 83.39 -39.35 -31.37
CA LYS A 4 83.47 -38.06 -32.06
C LYS A 4 82.13 -37.30 -32.11
N LYS A 5 82.09 -36.01 -32.06
CA LYS A 5 83.06 -34.91 -31.88
C LYS A 5 82.25 -33.68 -31.36
N VAL A 6 82.88 -32.87 -30.58
CA VAL A 6 82.45 -31.56 -30.15
C VAL A 6 82.54 -30.55 -31.30
N ILE A 7 81.53 -29.75 -31.51
CA ILE A 7 81.65 -28.44 -32.17
C ILE A 7 80.96 -27.38 -31.32
N ARG A 8 81.77 -26.46 -30.79
CA ARG A 8 81.29 -25.23 -30.15
C ARG A 8 80.98 -24.22 -31.24
N LEU A 9 79.80 -23.67 -31.21
CA LEU A 9 79.53 -22.43 -31.95
C LEU A 9 79.15 -21.35 -30.95
N PHE A 10 79.93 -20.28 -30.96
CA PHE A 10 79.67 -19.03 -30.28
C PHE A 10 78.53 -18.29 -31.00
N GLY A 11 77.43 -18.04 -30.34
CA GLY A 11 76.33 -17.23 -30.82
C GLY A 11 76.17 -16.00 -29.93
N ILE A 12 76.39 -14.87 -30.54
CA ILE A 12 76.31 -13.54 -29.95
C ILE A 12 74.85 -13.25 -29.49
N CYS A 13 74.63 -13.05 -28.19
CA CYS A 13 73.35 -12.54 -27.67
C CYS A 13 73.28 -11.04 -27.92
N VAL A 14 72.45 -10.61 -28.84
CA VAL A 14 71.99 -9.21 -28.97
C VAL A 14 70.82 -9.07 -28.04
N ALA A 15 71.01 -8.35 -26.94
CA ALA A 15 69.94 -7.95 -26.03
C ALA A 15 69.11 -6.82 -26.65
N LEU A 16 67.94 -7.13 -27.11
CA LEU A 16 66.93 -6.12 -27.49
C LEU A 16 66.20 -5.68 -26.20
N LEU A 17 66.52 -4.49 -25.72
CA LEU A 17 65.77 -3.81 -24.65
C LEU A 17 64.43 -3.30 -25.25
N LEU A 18 63.38 -4.05 -25.03
CA LEU A 18 62.00 -3.59 -25.27
C LEU A 18 61.56 -2.70 -24.09
N PHE A 19 61.53 -1.41 -24.30
CA PHE A 19 60.85 -0.46 -23.40
C PHE A 19 59.33 -0.66 -23.53
N PHE A 20 58.72 -1.33 -22.55
CA PHE A 20 57.27 -1.30 -22.38
C PHE A 20 56.91 0.07 -21.81
N VAL A 21 56.40 0.95 -22.64
CA VAL A 21 55.68 2.13 -22.19
C VAL A 21 54.32 1.67 -21.65
N SER A 22 54.21 1.57 -20.33
CA SER A 22 52.94 1.34 -19.66
C SER A 22 52.06 2.58 -19.82
N ALA A 23 51.13 2.54 -20.74
CA ALA A 23 50.07 3.54 -20.78
C ALA A 23 49.25 3.47 -19.45
N PRO A 24 48.99 4.59 -18.79
CA PRO A 24 48.13 4.58 -17.64
C PRO A 24 46.72 4.13 -18.06
N GLN A 25 46.27 2.99 -17.54
CA GLN A 25 44.88 2.62 -17.66
C GLN A 25 44.06 3.60 -16.80
N ILE A 26 43.43 4.54 -17.45
CA ILE A 26 42.41 5.37 -16.85
C ILE A 26 41.21 4.41 -16.59
N HIS A 27 41.17 3.88 -15.40
CA HIS A 27 39.95 3.24 -14.92
C HIS A 27 38.90 4.37 -14.80
N ALA A 28 38.03 4.47 -15.80
CA ALA A 28 36.81 5.20 -15.67
C ALA A 28 36.01 4.50 -14.56
N GLN A 29 36.14 5.01 -13.34
CA GLN A 29 35.18 4.70 -12.30
C GLN A 29 33.83 5.22 -12.83
N HIS A 30 33.02 4.30 -13.33
CA HIS A 30 31.60 4.57 -13.48
C HIS A 30 31.11 4.82 -12.05
N ALA A 31 31.00 6.09 -11.69
CA ALA A 31 30.21 6.49 -10.55
C ALA A 31 28.84 5.90 -10.83
N ALA A 32 28.49 4.84 -10.10
CA ALA A 32 27.13 4.34 -10.11
C ALA A 32 26.25 5.54 -9.79
N ALA A 33 25.43 5.97 -10.74
CA ALA A 33 24.45 6.99 -10.49
C ALA A 33 23.69 6.56 -9.25
N ALA A 34 23.72 7.37 -8.20
CA ALA A 34 22.96 7.10 -7.00
C ALA A 34 21.51 6.88 -7.46
N ALA A 35 20.97 5.69 -7.22
CA ALA A 35 19.60 5.39 -7.58
C ALA A 35 18.74 6.48 -6.93
N THR A 36 18.02 7.24 -7.75
CA THR A 36 17.12 8.28 -7.26
C THR A 36 16.00 7.56 -6.55
N THR A 37 16.04 7.54 -5.22
CA THR A 37 15.01 6.91 -4.40
C THR A 37 13.69 7.64 -4.62
N THR A 38 12.64 6.85 -4.81
CA THR A 38 11.29 7.38 -4.98
C THR A 38 10.75 7.87 -3.63
N PRO A 39 10.26 9.11 -3.49
CA PRO A 39 9.69 9.57 -2.21
C PRO A 39 8.48 8.74 -1.80
N ILE A 40 8.34 8.44 -0.51
CA ILE A 40 7.12 7.85 0.05
C ILE A 40 6.00 8.88 -0.06
N SER A 41 4.91 8.52 -0.75
CA SER A 41 3.75 9.39 -0.97
C SER A 41 2.56 9.04 -0.07
N VAL A 42 2.45 7.77 0.34
CA VAL A 42 1.38 7.25 1.18
C VAL A 42 1.96 6.74 2.49
N TYR A 43 1.53 7.33 3.58
CA TYR A 43 1.76 6.86 4.94
C TYR A 43 0.43 6.93 5.67
N GLY A 44 -0.31 5.83 5.65
CA GLY A 44 -1.72 5.82 6.00
C GLY A 44 -2.10 4.85 7.10
N ALA A 45 -3.36 4.92 7.49
CA ALA A 45 -3.94 3.97 8.43
C ALA A 45 -5.40 3.67 8.09
N TRP A 46 -5.80 2.43 8.25
CA TRP A 46 -7.21 2.07 8.32
C TRP A 46 -7.73 2.37 9.73
N ALA A 47 -8.82 3.11 9.81
CA ALA A 47 -9.48 3.44 11.05
C ALA A 47 -10.74 2.58 11.22
N CYS A 48 -10.73 1.76 12.26
CA CYS A 48 -11.85 0.90 12.65
C CYS A 48 -12.38 1.42 13.97
N SER A 49 -13.65 1.82 14.03
CA SER A 49 -14.20 2.54 15.19
C SER A 49 -14.44 1.67 16.43
N ASN A 50 -14.42 0.36 16.23
CA ASN A 50 -14.59 -0.67 17.26
C ASN A 50 -14.07 -2.01 16.74
N ASP A 51 -14.03 -3.03 17.59
CA ASP A 51 -13.53 -4.36 17.22
C ASP A 51 -14.22 -5.01 16.01
N ALA A 52 -15.45 -4.60 15.72
CA ALA A 52 -16.23 -5.07 14.57
C ALA A 52 -16.14 -4.14 13.35
N CYS A 53 -15.47 -2.99 13.47
CA CYS A 53 -15.34 -1.97 12.44
C CYS A 53 -16.66 -1.55 11.78
N ILE A 54 -17.73 -1.41 12.55
CA ILE A 54 -19.07 -1.14 12.02
C ILE A 54 -19.47 0.34 12.04
N TRP A 55 -18.76 1.18 12.76
CA TRP A 55 -19.08 2.62 12.93
C TRP A 55 -20.56 2.88 13.22
N GLY A 56 -21.18 1.98 14.00
CA GLY A 56 -22.62 2.00 14.31
C GLY A 56 -23.02 3.02 15.38
N THR A 57 -22.11 3.89 15.82
CA THR A 57 -22.36 4.91 16.84
C THR A 57 -21.84 6.25 16.36
N VAL A 58 -22.66 7.29 16.47
CA VAL A 58 -22.23 8.67 16.22
C VAL A 58 -21.42 9.15 17.41
N ARG A 59 -20.21 9.63 17.15
CA ARG A 59 -19.37 10.34 18.13
C ARG A 59 -19.22 11.79 17.69
N SER A 60 -19.21 12.71 18.65
CA SER A 60 -18.80 14.07 18.36
C SER A 60 -17.32 14.12 17.97
N VAL A 61 -16.91 15.15 17.24
CA VAL A 61 -15.49 15.33 16.88
C VAL A 61 -14.61 15.38 18.13
N SER A 62 -15.04 16.06 19.19
CA SER A 62 -14.27 16.15 20.43
C SER A 62 -14.13 14.81 21.16
N GLU A 63 -15.16 13.97 21.12
CA GLU A 63 -15.10 12.61 21.67
C GLU A 63 -14.15 11.74 20.86
N TYR A 64 -14.27 11.78 19.52
CA TYR A 64 -13.37 11.05 18.64
C TYR A 64 -11.92 11.51 18.82
N ASP A 65 -11.69 12.81 18.82
CA ASP A 65 -10.38 13.43 19.00
C ASP A 65 -9.73 13.04 20.33
N SER A 66 -10.49 13.06 21.41
CA SER A 66 -9.96 12.67 22.74
C SER A 66 -9.35 11.26 22.77
N GLN A 67 -9.78 10.39 21.87
CA GLN A 67 -9.34 9.02 21.78
C GLN A 67 -8.31 8.78 20.67
N ASN A 68 -8.34 9.59 19.61
CA ASN A 68 -7.59 9.36 18.38
C ASN A 68 -6.74 10.57 17.96
N HIS A 69 -6.52 11.53 18.84
CA HIS A 69 -5.79 12.77 18.55
C HIS A 69 -4.43 12.54 17.90
N TRP A 70 -3.74 11.47 18.26
CA TRP A 70 -2.45 11.08 17.70
C TRP A 70 -2.48 10.89 16.17
N LEU A 71 -3.62 10.61 15.55
CA LEU A 71 -3.73 10.55 14.09
C LEU A 71 -3.45 11.92 13.46
N VAL A 72 -3.92 12.98 14.08
CA VAL A 72 -3.86 14.36 13.58
C VAL A 72 -2.73 15.18 14.18
N ASP A 73 -2.21 14.77 15.33
CA ASP A 73 -1.06 15.39 15.97
C ASP A 73 -0.23 14.35 16.74
N ARG A 74 0.98 14.13 16.31
CA ARG A 74 1.92 13.24 16.98
C ARG A 74 2.67 13.88 18.15
N GLY A 75 2.26 15.10 18.56
CA GLY A 75 2.84 15.87 19.67
C GLY A 75 3.73 17.05 19.23
N ASP A 76 3.84 17.31 17.94
CA ASP A 76 4.59 18.43 17.37
C ASP A 76 3.76 19.29 16.39
N GLY A 77 2.45 19.12 16.40
CA GLY A 77 1.53 19.80 15.48
C GLY A 77 1.50 19.21 14.07
N VAL A 78 2.13 18.05 13.86
CA VAL A 78 2.15 17.37 12.58
C VAL A 78 1.38 16.06 12.70
N PRO A 79 0.52 15.69 11.74
CA PRO A 79 -0.20 14.43 11.80
C PRO A 79 0.73 13.22 11.73
N SER A 80 0.29 12.11 12.33
CA SER A 80 1.01 10.82 12.24
C SER A 80 0.90 10.15 10.88
N VAL A 81 -0.16 10.47 10.12
CA VAL A 81 -0.47 9.88 8.81
C VAL A 81 -0.93 10.96 7.83
N ASN A 82 -0.84 10.69 6.53
CA ASN A 82 -1.37 11.58 5.49
C ASN A 82 -2.62 11.01 4.78
N LEU A 83 -3.03 9.80 5.17
CA LEU A 83 -4.21 9.13 4.67
C LEU A 83 -4.89 8.35 5.80
N VAL A 84 -6.22 8.48 5.91
CA VAL A 84 -7.06 7.64 6.76
C VAL A 84 -8.13 6.99 5.91
N VAL A 85 -8.29 5.68 6.07
CA VAL A 85 -9.34 4.89 5.41
C VAL A 85 -10.33 4.43 6.48
N LEU A 86 -11.56 4.93 6.44
CA LEU A 86 -12.60 4.55 7.39
C LEU A 86 -13.19 3.19 7.00
N SER A 87 -13.07 2.19 7.85
CA SER A 87 -13.45 0.79 7.60
C SER A 87 -14.52 0.34 8.60
N PHE A 88 -15.68 -0.20 8.18
CA PHE A 88 -16.07 -0.57 6.80
C PHE A 88 -17.48 -0.11 6.47
N VAL A 89 -17.74 0.15 5.18
CA VAL A 89 -19.08 0.26 4.61
C VAL A 89 -19.51 -1.13 4.12
N GLN A 90 -20.71 -1.56 4.50
CA GLN A 90 -21.23 -2.88 4.10
C GLN A 90 -21.76 -2.81 2.65
N PRO A 91 -21.27 -3.66 1.72
CA PRO A 91 -21.64 -3.59 0.31
C PRO A 91 -23.13 -3.69 0.06
N LEU A 92 -23.79 -4.62 0.72
CA LEU A 92 -25.22 -4.89 0.53
C LEU A 92 -26.10 -3.76 1.08
N LYS A 93 -25.71 -3.19 2.23
CA LYS A 93 -26.40 -2.00 2.77
C LYS A 93 -26.23 -0.78 1.86
N LEU A 94 -25.03 -0.59 1.29
CA LEU A 94 -24.77 0.49 0.34
C LEU A 94 -25.58 0.33 -0.95
N LEU A 95 -25.63 -0.88 -1.52
CA LEU A 95 -26.45 -1.19 -2.67
C LEU A 95 -27.91 -0.81 -2.44
N ASN A 96 -28.45 -1.22 -1.30
CA ASN A 96 -29.87 -1.05 -0.96
C ASN A 96 -30.20 0.32 -0.35
N LYS A 97 -29.20 1.20 -0.15
CA LYS A 97 -29.36 2.48 0.58
C LYS A 97 -30.08 2.29 1.91
N THR A 98 -29.66 1.27 2.66
CA THR A 98 -30.34 0.84 3.89
C THR A 98 -30.32 1.97 4.93
N ASN A 99 -31.49 2.16 5.56
CA ASN A 99 -31.67 3.04 6.71
C ASN A 99 -32.12 2.18 7.90
N ASP A 100 -31.23 2.04 8.87
CA ASP A 100 -31.46 1.27 10.10
C ASP A 100 -30.78 1.96 11.30
N ALA A 101 -30.66 1.25 12.43
CA ALA A 101 -30.03 1.80 13.62
C ALA A 101 -28.53 2.12 13.46
N GLN A 102 -27.88 1.57 12.42
CA GLN A 102 -26.43 1.68 12.22
C GLN A 102 -26.05 2.37 10.92
N THR A 103 -26.97 2.57 9.99
CA THR A 103 -26.68 3.12 8.67
C THR A 103 -27.73 4.11 8.21
N VAL A 104 -27.30 5.13 7.46
CA VAL A 104 -28.13 6.05 6.70
C VAL A 104 -27.71 5.98 5.24
N ASN A 105 -28.67 5.65 4.35
CA ASN A 105 -28.39 5.41 2.93
C ASN A 105 -27.26 4.40 2.69
N GLY A 106 -27.11 3.42 3.58
CA GLY A 106 -26.10 2.39 3.52
C GLY A 106 -24.73 2.76 4.07
N VAL A 107 -24.53 4.01 4.46
CA VAL A 107 -23.28 4.47 5.10
C VAL A 107 -23.43 4.37 6.62
N PRO A 108 -22.43 3.83 7.35
CA PRO A 108 -22.46 3.78 8.79
C PRO A 108 -22.65 5.16 9.43
N ILE A 109 -23.54 5.24 10.44
CA ILE A 109 -23.90 6.52 11.07
C ILE A 109 -22.74 7.24 11.76
N GLY A 110 -21.70 6.51 12.16
CA GLY A 110 -20.48 7.08 12.76
C GLY A 110 -19.49 7.66 11.74
N MET A 111 -19.63 7.34 10.45
CA MET A 111 -18.83 7.94 9.38
C MET A 111 -19.44 9.27 8.95
N THR A 112 -19.46 10.24 9.86
CA THR A 112 -20.11 11.54 9.63
C THR A 112 -19.25 12.47 8.78
N GLN A 113 -19.90 13.47 8.17
CA GLN A 113 -19.18 14.54 7.47
C GLN A 113 -18.25 15.31 8.42
N ASP A 114 -18.62 15.43 9.70
CA ASP A 114 -17.79 16.11 10.69
C ASP A 114 -16.48 15.36 10.98
N ILE A 115 -16.53 14.03 11.06
CA ILE A 115 -15.33 13.18 11.17
C ILE A 115 -14.45 13.30 9.92
N VAL A 116 -15.05 13.29 8.72
CA VAL A 116 -14.30 13.53 7.48
C VAL A 116 -13.64 14.90 7.47
N ASN A 117 -14.37 15.94 7.84
CA ASN A 117 -13.87 17.31 7.91
C ASN A 117 -12.78 17.48 8.98
N TYR A 118 -12.88 16.77 10.09
CA TYR A 118 -11.85 16.74 11.13
C TYR A 118 -10.50 16.30 10.55
N PHE A 119 -10.44 15.20 9.82
CA PHE A 119 -9.20 14.76 9.15
C PHE A 119 -8.74 15.74 8.08
N LYS A 120 -9.67 16.19 7.23
CA LYS A 120 -9.34 17.12 6.12
C LYS A 120 -8.79 18.47 6.63
N SER A 121 -9.27 18.97 7.78
CA SER A 121 -8.74 20.19 8.39
C SER A 121 -7.30 20.06 8.90
N HIS A 122 -6.83 18.83 9.10
CA HIS A 122 -5.45 18.51 9.43
C HIS A 122 -4.63 18.03 8.21
N ASN A 123 -5.10 18.32 7.00
CA ASN A 123 -4.45 17.93 5.73
C ASN A 123 -4.32 16.41 5.52
N ILE A 124 -5.17 15.62 6.16
CA ILE A 124 -5.23 14.17 5.98
C ILE A 124 -6.28 13.83 4.93
N ARG A 125 -5.91 13.08 3.92
CA ARG A 125 -6.87 12.54 2.94
C ARG A 125 -7.71 11.46 3.59
N VAL A 126 -9.00 11.42 3.23
CA VAL A 126 -9.94 10.41 3.75
C VAL A 126 -10.47 9.55 2.60
N MET A 127 -10.58 8.26 2.88
CA MET A 127 -11.28 7.29 2.03
C MET A 127 -12.25 6.47 2.87
N LEU A 128 -13.23 5.84 2.22
CA LEU A 128 -14.10 4.83 2.83
C LEU A 128 -13.76 3.47 2.23
N SER A 129 -13.52 2.47 3.07
CA SER A 129 -13.35 1.10 2.64
C SER A 129 -14.71 0.39 2.61
N ILE A 130 -15.03 -0.20 1.45
CA ILE A 130 -16.24 -1.00 1.27
C ILE A 130 -15.84 -2.47 1.36
N GLY A 131 -16.32 -3.19 2.38
CA GLY A 131 -16.09 -4.62 2.51
C GLY A 131 -15.44 -5.07 3.80
N GLY A 132 -14.27 -5.68 3.70
CA GLY A 132 -13.62 -6.43 4.75
C GLY A 132 -14.00 -7.90 4.78
N ILE A 133 -13.19 -8.73 5.45
CA ILE A 133 -13.37 -10.20 5.49
C ILE A 133 -14.77 -10.60 5.95
N THR A 134 -15.35 -9.87 6.90
CA THR A 134 -16.68 -10.16 7.45
C THR A 134 -17.78 -9.97 6.42
N TYR A 135 -17.57 -9.15 5.40
CA TYR A 135 -18.56 -8.77 4.40
C TYR A 135 -18.28 -9.33 3.00
N ALA A 136 -17.43 -10.34 2.88
CA ALA A 136 -17.15 -10.98 1.59
C ALA A 136 -18.42 -11.55 0.92
N SER A 137 -19.32 -12.16 1.71
CA SER A 137 -20.61 -12.64 1.21
C SER A 137 -21.56 -11.51 0.78
N ASP A 138 -21.51 -10.36 1.43
CA ASP A 138 -22.28 -9.18 1.06
C ASP A 138 -21.80 -8.61 -0.29
N TRP A 139 -20.49 -8.63 -0.53
CA TRP A 139 -19.94 -8.33 -1.83
C TRP A 139 -20.46 -9.29 -2.90
N ASP A 140 -20.37 -10.61 -2.68
CA ASP A 140 -20.85 -11.61 -3.63
C ASP A 140 -22.31 -11.38 -4.00
N GLN A 141 -23.16 -11.15 -2.99
CA GLN A 141 -24.57 -10.91 -3.20
C GLN A 141 -24.85 -9.57 -3.91
N ALA A 142 -24.17 -8.50 -3.51
CA ALA A 142 -24.36 -7.19 -4.12
C ALA A 142 -23.93 -7.17 -5.59
N LEU A 143 -22.77 -7.79 -5.89
CA LEU A 143 -22.26 -7.91 -7.25
C LEU A 143 -23.10 -8.85 -8.12
N ALA A 144 -23.74 -9.85 -7.56
CA ALA A 144 -24.68 -10.70 -8.29
C ALA A 144 -26.03 -10.02 -8.53
N THR A 145 -26.45 -9.10 -7.66
CA THR A 145 -27.76 -8.44 -7.71
C THR A 145 -27.76 -7.24 -8.65
N ASN A 146 -26.94 -6.25 -8.38
CA ASN A 146 -26.86 -5.02 -9.20
C ASN A 146 -25.52 -4.29 -8.99
N PRO A 147 -24.43 -4.77 -9.58
CA PRO A 147 -23.11 -4.16 -9.43
C PRO A 147 -23.04 -2.72 -9.95
N THR A 148 -23.75 -2.42 -11.02
CA THR A 148 -23.82 -1.06 -11.58
C THR A 148 -24.41 -0.08 -10.57
N GLN A 149 -25.54 -0.43 -9.94
CA GLN A 149 -26.15 0.43 -8.93
C GLN A 149 -25.25 0.60 -7.71
N LEU A 150 -24.55 -0.46 -7.29
CA LEU A 150 -23.58 -0.38 -6.19
C LEU A 150 -22.47 0.62 -6.53
N GLY A 151 -21.92 0.58 -7.74
CA GLY A 151 -20.89 1.52 -8.19
C GLY A 151 -21.39 2.98 -8.25
N LEU A 152 -22.60 3.20 -8.74
CA LEU A 152 -23.23 4.53 -8.73
C LEU A 152 -23.48 5.04 -7.31
N ASN A 153 -23.92 4.18 -6.39
CA ASN A 153 -24.12 4.56 -4.99
C ASN A 153 -22.79 4.90 -4.30
N ALA A 154 -21.73 4.13 -4.56
CA ALA A 154 -20.40 4.39 -4.04
C ALA A 154 -19.84 5.73 -4.55
N ALA A 155 -20.00 6.03 -5.84
CA ALA A 155 -19.60 7.31 -6.41
C ALA A 155 -20.38 8.49 -5.80
N ALA A 156 -21.68 8.33 -5.62
CA ALA A 156 -22.51 9.38 -5.00
C ALA A 156 -22.08 9.69 -3.55
N VAL A 157 -21.74 8.66 -2.77
CA VAL A 157 -21.20 8.83 -1.40
C VAL A 157 -19.83 9.50 -1.45
N ALA A 158 -18.96 9.08 -2.35
CA ALA A 158 -17.64 9.68 -2.53
C ALA A 158 -17.73 11.18 -2.85
N GLN A 159 -18.59 11.56 -3.77
CA GLN A 159 -18.88 12.95 -4.13
C GLN A 159 -19.45 13.76 -2.96
N GLN A 160 -20.49 13.22 -2.32
CA GLN A 160 -21.17 13.90 -1.23
C GLN A 160 -20.22 14.21 -0.07
N MET A 161 -19.37 13.26 0.29
CA MET A 161 -18.45 13.39 1.43
C MET A 161 -17.08 13.97 1.04
N GLY A 162 -16.78 14.04 -0.25
CA GLY A 162 -15.48 14.48 -0.75
C GLY A 162 -14.35 13.53 -0.34
N VAL A 163 -14.57 12.23 -0.47
CA VAL A 163 -13.65 11.15 -0.08
C VAL A 163 -13.39 10.19 -1.23
N GLY A 164 -12.31 9.40 -1.15
CA GLY A 164 -12.10 8.27 -2.05
C GLY A 164 -12.82 7.00 -1.59
N ILE A 165 -12.80 5.99 -2.44
CA ILE A 165 -13.34 4.65 -2.14
C ILE A 165 -12.23 3.61 -2.26
N GLU A 166 -12.21 2.69 -1.31
CA GLU A 166 -11.40 1.48 -1.33
C GLU A 166 -12.30 0.26 -1.47
N ILE A 167 -11.89 -0.67 -2.32
CA ILE A 167 -12.56 -1.96 -2.53
C ILE A 167 -11.83 -2.99 -1.69
N ASP A 168 -12.48 -3.50 -0.66
CA ASP A 168 -11.97 -4.59 0.18
C ASP A 168 -12.86 -5.83 0.01
N TYR A 169 -12.64 -6.55 -1.09
CA TYR A 169 -13.40 -7.75 -1.48
C TYR A 169 -12.60 -9.01 -1.26
N GLU A 170 -12.83 -9.67 -0.14
CA GLU A 170 -12.01 -10.77 0.36
C GLU A 170 -12.53 -12.17 0.03
N ASN A 171 -13.10 -12.39 -1.16
CA ASN A 171 -13.43 -13.73 -1.63
C ASN A 171 -12.22 -14.36 -2.34
N SER A 172 -11.57 -15.32 -1.67
CA SER A 172 -10.36 -15.99 -2.17
C SER A 172 -10.63 -17.15 -3.12
N SER A 173 -11.86 -17.67 -3.16
CA SER A 173 -12.16 -18.91 -3.89
C SER A 173 -12.81 -18.67 -5.26
N SER A 174 -13.81 -17.81 -5.30
CA SER A 174 -14.62 -17.58 -6.51
C SER A 174 -15.20 -16.17 -6.54
N PRO A 175 -14.37 -15.12 -6.58
CA PRO A 175 -14.86 -13.76 -6.61
C PRO A 175 -15.65 -13.47 -7.89
N ASN A 176 -16.72 -12.68 -7.78
CA ASN A 176 -17.49 -12.22 -8.95
C ASN A 176 -16.75 -11.09 -9.67
N LEU A 177 -15.72 -11.43 -10.44
CA LEU A 177 -14.89 -10.46 -11.16
C LEU A 177 -15.66 -9.68 -12.25
N THR A 178 -16.67 -10.31 -12.86
CA THR A 178 -17.54 -9.63 -13.85
C THR A 178 -18.39 -8.57 -13.19
N GLY A 179 -18.98 -8.90 -12.04
CA GLY A 179 -19.73 -7.93 -11.24
C GLY A 179 -18.84 -6.81 -10.71
N LEU A 180 -17.63 -7.14 -10.27
CA LEU A 180 -16.68 -6.14 -9.79
C LEU A 180 -16.23 -5.20 -10.91
N GLN A 181 -16.03 -5.70 -12.13
CA GLN A 181 -15.78 -4.84 -13.30
C GLN A 181 -16.93 -3.87 -13.54
N ALA A 182 -18.18 -4.37 -13.52
CA ALA A 182 -19.36 -3.51 -13.71
C ALA A 182 -19.51 -2.45 -12.59
N PHE A 183 -19.14 -2.78 -11.35
CA PHE A 183 -19.04 -1.83 -10.24
C PHE A 183 -18.02 -0.73 -10.55
N ILE A 184 -16.80 -1.11 -10.95
CA ILE A 184 -15.71 -0.18 -11.27
C ILE A 184 -16.12 0.73 -12.44
N ASP A 185 -16.68 0.16 -13.51
CA ASP A 185 -17.12 0.93 -14.69
C ASP A 185 -18.20 1.95 -14.33
N ALA A 186 -19.16 1.54 -13.49
CA ALA A 186 -20.21 2.45 -13.01
C ALA A 186 -19.65 3.58 -12.13
N TYR A 187 -18.74 3.26 -11.23
CA TYR A 187 -18.03 4.28 -10.43
C TYR A 187 -17.29 5.26 -11.32
N ARG A 188 -16.48 4.76 -12.27
CA ARG A 188 -15.68 5.56 -13.20
C ARG A 188 -16.50 6.38 -14.17
N SER A 189 -17.74 5.99 -14.45
CA SER A 189 -18.67 6.80 -15.24
C SER A 189 -19.08 8.10 -14.54
N GLN A 190 -19.05 8.14 -13.22
CA GLN A 190 -19.35 9.30 -12.39
C GLN A 190 -18.10 10.04 -11.94
N GLU A 191 -17.06 9.28 -11.59
CA GLU A 191 -15.77 9.77 -11.10
C GLU A 191 -14.64 9.24 -12.01
N PRO A 192 -14.41 9.92 -13.15
CA PRO A 192 -13.31 9.56 -14.04
C PRO A 192 -11.96 9.53 -13.31
N TYR A 193 -11.04 8.69 -13.79
CA TYR A 193 -9.70 8.62 -13.26
C TYR A 193 -9.03 10.01 -13.28
N ASP A 194 -8.55 10.46 -12.12
CA ASP A 194 -7.88 11.75 -11.97
C ASP A 194 -6.38 11.56 -11.66
N PRO A 195 -5.51 11.68 -12.66
CA PRO A 195 -4.07 11.55 -12.46
C PRO A 195 -3.48 12.65 -11.57
N THR A 196 -4.16 13.78 -11.45
CA THR A 196 -3.69 14.90 -10.62
C THR A 196 -3.96 14.69 -9.15
N GLY A 197 -4.92 13.80 -8.79
CA GLY A 197 -5.37 13.57 -7.43
C GLY A 197 -6.06 14.78 -6.80
N ALA A 198 -6.44 15.78 -7.60
CA ALA A 198 -7.11 16.98 -7.12
C ALA A 198 -8.55 16.71 -6.67
N ASN A 199 -9.23 15.76 -7.35
CA ASN A 199 -10.56 15.32 -6.96
C ASN A 199 -10.48 14.13 -5.98
N PRO A 200 -10.78 14.31 -4.68
CA PRO A 200 -10.75 13.21 -3.73
C PRO A 200 -11.68 12.06 -4.09
N ALA A 201 -12.86 12.37 -4.65
CA ALA A 201 -13.86 11.37 -5.02
C ALA A 201 -13.42 10.50 -6.21
N ALA A 202 -12.49 10.95 -7.03
CA ALA A 202 -11.95 10.15 -8.12
C ALA A 202 -10.96 9.06 -7.63
N ARG A 203 -10.54 9.07 -6.35
CA ARG A 203 -9.65 8.05 -5.81
C ARG A 203 -10.40 6.74 -5.62
N LEU A 204 -9.98 5.69 -6.34
CA LEU A 204 -10.52 4.34 -6.23
C LEU A 204 -9.38 3.34 -6.12
N THR A 205 -9.29 2.62 -5.01
CA THR A 205 -8.24 1.65 -4.71
C THR A 205 -8.82 0.26 -4.48
N ILE A 206 -7.95 -0.74 -4.38
CA ILE A 206 -8.34 -2.11 -4.08
C ILE A 206 -7.37 -2.72 -3.08
N ASP A 207 -7.89 -3.50 -2.16
CA ASP A 207 -7.09 -4.32 -1.28
C ASP A 207 -6.78 -5.67 -1.94
N LEU A 208 -5.51 -6.06 -1.87
CA LEU A 208 -5.01 -7.37 -2.25
C LEU A 208 -4.45 -8.05 -1.01
N ALA A 209 -4.25 -9.36 -1.07
CA ALA A 209 -3.54 -10.04 0.02
C ALA A 209 -2.13 -9.46 0.19
N ALA A 210 -1.54 -9.60 1.37
CA ALA A 210 -0.16 -9.14 1.61
C ALA A 210 0.86 -9.85 0.72
N GLY A 211 0.58 -11.12 0.38
CA GLY A 211 1.27 -11.87 -0.68
C GLY A 211 0.25 -12.42 -1.66
N ASP A 212 0.68 -12.99 -2.75
CA ASP A 212 -0.17 -13.50 -3.81
C ASP A 212 -0.69 -14.94 -3.61
N ARG A 213 -0.59 -15.46 -2.38
CA ARG A 213 -1.04 -16.81 -2.03
C ARG A 213 -2.52 -16.88 -1.70
N TRP A 214 -3.14 -15.75 -1.50
CA TRP A 214 -4.55 -15.58 -1.22
C TRP A 214 -5.10 -14.48 -2.11
N LEU A 215 -6.40 -14.48 -2.40
CA LEU A 215 -7.04 -13.58 -3.35
C LEU A 215 -6.41 -13.60 -4.76
N ILE A 216 -5.86 -14.75 -5.18
CA ILE A 216 -5.16 -14.91 -6.47
C ILE A 216 -5.99 -14.41 -7.66
N PRO A 217 -7.29 -14.74 -7.80
CA PRO A 217 -8.09 -14.26 -8.93
C PRO A 217 -8.21 -12.73 -8.96
N LEU A 218 -8.36 -12.10 -7.78
CA LEU A 218 -8.42 -10.64 -7.66
C LEU A 218 -7.07 -10.00 -8.00
N ALA A 219 -5.98 -10.52 -7.44
CA ALA A 219 -4.63 -10.04 -7.73
C ALA A 219 -4.30 -10.15 -9.22
N THR A 220 -4.65 -11.28 -9.86
CA THR A 220 -4.47 -11.46 -11.31
C THR A 220 -5.25 -10.41 -12.10
N LYS A 221 -6.55 -10.28 -11.85
CA LYS A 221 -7.40 -9.32 -12.56
C LYS A 221 -6.95 -7.87 -12.33
N ALA A 222 -6.64 -7.52 -11.07
CA ALA A 222 -6.18 -6.18 -10.73
C ALA A 222 -4.89 -5.82 -11.46
N THR A 223 -3.90 -6.71 -11.47
CA THR A 223 -2.60 -6.46 -12.09
C THR A 223 -2.68 -6.44 -13.62
N THR A 224 -3.50 -7.30 -14.23
CA THR A 224 -3.62 -7.36 -15.70
C THR A 224 -4.43 -6.22 -16.29
N ASP A 225 -5.49 -5.80 -15.61
CA ASP A 225 -6.51 -4.96 -16.23
C ASP A 225 -6.68 -3.60 -15.56
N TRP A 226 -6.62 -3.51 -14.23
CA TRP A 226 -7.06 -2.30 -13.52
C TRP A 226 -5.92 -1.39 -13.08
N LEU A 227 -4.74 -1.95 -12.81
CA LEU A 227 -3.57 -1.24 -12.30
C LEU A 227 -2.50 -1.03 -13.36
N THR A 228 -2.85 -1.19 -14.63
CA THR A 228 -1.93 -0.94 -15.73
C THR A 228 -1.50 0.53 -15.76
N THR A 229 -0.25 0.77 -16.14
CA THR A 229 0.28 2.15 -16.21
C THR A 229 -0.20 2.91 -17.43
N SER A 230 -0.54 2.20 -18.50
CA SER A 230 -0.98 2.79 -19.78
C SER A 230 -2.45 3.23 -19.78
N ASN A 231 -3.30 2.55 -19.04
CA ASN A 231 -4.73 2.85 -18.94
C ASN A 231 -5.25 2.45 -17.55
N PRO A 232 -4.87 3.18 -16.50
CA PRO A 232 -5.26 2.84 -15.16
C PRO A 232 -6.76 3.07 -14.94
N VAL A 233 -7.41 2.09 -14.32
CA VAL A 233 -8.81 2.18 -13.87
C VAL A 233 -8.86 2.36 -12.36
N LEU A 234 -7.93 1.72 -11.64
CA LEU A 234 -7.71 1.94 -10.22
C LEU A 234 -6.44 2.78 -10.02
N ASP A 235 -6.43 3.51 -8.91
CA ASP A 235 -5.29 4.35 -8.59
C ASP A 235 -4.10 3.52 -8.12
N TYR A 236 -4.32 2.61 -7.18
CA TYR A 236 -3.31 1.69 -6.65
C TYR A 236 -3.98 0.54 -5.88
N ALA A 237 -3.19 -0.46 -5.54
CA ALA A 237 -3.57 -1.51 -4.62
C ALA A 237 -2.86 -1.35 -3.27
N ASN A 238 -3.55 -1.73 -2.19
CA ASN A 238 -2.97 -1.91 -0.88
C ASN A 238 -2.72 -3.40 -0.62
N ALA A 239 -1.59 -3.75 -0.03
CA ALA A 239 -1.39 -5.06 0.53
C ALA A 239 -2.13 -5.16 1.87
N MET A 240 -3.13 -6.04 1.98
CA MET A 240 -3.72 -6.33 3.28
C MET A 240 -2.73 -7.03 4.20
N VAL A 241 -2.84 -6.73 5.48
CA VAL A 241 -2.00 -7.37 6.50
C VAL A 241 -2.56 -8.73 6.84
N PRO A 242 -1.88 -9.85 6.57
CA PRO A 242 -2.25 -11.09 7.21
C PRO A 242 -1.99 -10.95 8.70
N SER A 243 -2.99 -11.29 9.51
CA SER A 243 -2.97 -11.25 10.98
C SER A 243 -1.83 -12.06 11.64
N ARG A 244 -0.86 -12.50 10.87
CA ARG A 244 0.22 -13.41 11.28
C ARG A 244 1.56 -13.08 10.65
N GLN A 245 1.81 -11.83 10.23
CA GLN A 245 3.15 -11.47 9.81
C GLN A 245 4.05 -11.31 11.04
N PRO A 246 5.07 -12.15 11.19
CA PRO A 246 5.88 -12.15 12.42
C PRO A 246 6.89 -10.99 12.47
N SER A 247 7.05 -10.24 11.37
CA SER A 247 8.03 -9.15 11.28
C SER A 247 7.80 -8.28 10.05
N THR A 248 8.39 -7.09 10.04
CA THR A 248 8.45 -6.19 8.88
C THR A 248 9.13 -6.85 7.68
N SER A 249 10.18 -7.63 7.89
CA SER A 249 10.85 -8.35 6.79
C SER A 249 9.98 -9.41 6.14
N SER A 250 9.08 -10.05 6.89
CA SER A 250 8.09 -10.97 6.32
C SER A 250 7.04 -10.22 5.51
N ALA A 251 6.63 -9.03 5.97
CA ALA A 251 5.74 -8.15 5.20
C ALA A 251 6.39 -7.73 3.89
N GLU A 252 7.61 -7.23 3.93
CA GLU A 252 8.39 -6.83 2.76
C GLU A 252 8.55 -7.97 1.76
N SER A 253 8.80 -9.20 2.22
CA SER A 253 8.88 -10.39 1.36
C SER A 253 7.54 -10.67 0.65
N ASN A 254 6.43 -10.49 1.34
CA ASN A 254 5.09 -10.65 0.75
C ASN A 254 4.78 -9.52 -0.25
N TRP A 255 5.20 -8.29 0.02
CA TRP A 255 5.06 -7.19 -0.94
C TRP A 255 5.91 -7.43 -2.20
N GLN A 256 7.12 -7.97 -2.03
CA GLN A 256 7.97 -8.34 -3.15
C GLN A 256 7.31 -9.37 -4.07
N GLU A 257 6.50 -10.29 -3.53
CA GLU A 257 5.76 -11.26 -4.35
C GLU A 257 4.83 -10.58 -5.37
N HIS A 258 4.17 -9.50 -5.01
CA HIS A 258 3.34 -8.71 -5.95
C HIS A 258 4.20 -7.94 -6.96
N VAL A 259 5.29 -7.35 -6.50
CA VAL A 259 6.19 -6.57 -7.36
C VAL A 259 6.86 -7.46 -8.41
N ASP A 260 7.24 -8.68 -8.05
CA ASP A 260 7.87 -9.64 -8.94
C ASP A 260 6.88 -10.37 -9.87
N GLY A 261 5.63 -10.47 -9.45
CA GLY A 261 4.65 -11.34 -10.07
C GLY A 261 4.89 -12.82 -9.79
N LYS A 262 4.05 -13.67 -10.35
CA LYS A 262 4.09 -15.15 -10.21
C LYS A 262 3.91 -15.83 -11.55
N PRO A 263 4.96 -15.96 -12.35
CA PRO A 263 4.89 -16.59 -13.66
C PRO A 263 4.57 -18.09 -13.61
N GLN A 264 4.75 -18.74 -12.45
CA GLN A 264 4.46 -20.16 -12.24
C GLN A 264 2.98 -20.48 -12.08
N TYR A 265 2.12 -19.48 -11.88
CA TYR A 265 0.67 -19.69 -11.77
C TYR A 265 0.03 -19.84 -13.15
N SER A 266 -1.17 -20.40 -13.19
CA SER A 266 -1.96 -20.57 -14.41
C SER A 266 -3.39 -20.01 -14.18
N PRO A 267 -3.72 -18.85 -14.75
CA PRO A 267 -2.84 -17.96 -15.53
C PRO A 267 -1.71 -17.34 -14.69
N PRO A 268 -0.61 -16.91 -15.29
CA PRO A 268 0.46 -16.23 -14.56
C PRO A 268 0.00 -14.86 -14.06
N ILE A 269 0.45 -14.49 -12.87
CA ILE A 269 0.24 -13.13 -12.32
C ILE A 269 1.42 -12.28 -12.76
N PRO A 270 1.20 -11.22 -13.56
CA PRO A 270 2.28 -10.34 -13.98
C PRO A 270 2.78 -9.48 -12.82
N PRO A 271 3.99 -8.91 -12.91
CA PRO A 271 4.50 -7.95 -11.94
C PRO A 271 3.56 -6.76 -11.77
N LEU A 272 3.30 -6.38 -10.52
CA LEU A 272 2.60 -5.14 -10.19
C LEU A 272 3.62 -3.99 -10.14
N ALA A 273 3.35 -2.93 -10.89
CA ALA A 273 4.22 -1.75 -10.86
C ALA A 273 4.31 -1.17 -9.44
N PRO A 274 5.51 -0.98 -8.87
CA PRO A 274 5.66 -0.46 -7.50
C PRO A 274 4.94 0.88 -7.29
N ALA A 275 4.93 1.75 -8.29
CA ALA A 275 4.20 3.03 -8.24
C ALA A 275 2.65 2.89 -8.17
N LYS A 276 2.13 1.67 -8.26
CA LYS A 276 0.71 1.32 -8.11
C LYS A 276 0.44 0.47 -6.86
N PHE A 277 1.36 0.48 -5.89
CA PHE A 277 1.28 -0.43 -4.77
C PHE A 277 1.71 0.22 -3.45
N THR A 278 0.99 -0.09 -2.37
CA THR A 278 1.37 0.21 -0.99
C THR A 278 1.50 -1.08 -0.19
N GLY A 279 2.45 -1.10 0.72
CA GLY A 279 2.54 -2.14 1.74
C GLY A 279 1.59 -1.89 2.90
N SER A 280 1.54 -2.83 3.84
CA SER A 280 0.86 -2.62 5.11
C SER A 280 1.50 -3.39 6.25
N LEU A 281 1.33 -2.85 7.45
CA LEU A 281 1.80 -3.44 8.70
C LEU A 281 0.63 -3.53 9.69
N TYR A 282 0.62 -4.58 10.48
CA TYR A 282 -0.39 -4.78 11.51
C TYR A 282 0.02 -4.04 12.78
N ILE A 283 -0.89 -3.27 13.34
CA ILE A 283 -0.74 -2.64 14.64
C ILE A 283 -1.68 -3.34 15.60
N SER A 284 -1.17 -4.28 16.37
CA SER A 284 -1.97 -5.01 17.34
C SER A 284 -1.74 -4.52 18.76
N ASP A 285 -2.80 -4.57 19.54
CA ASP A 285 -2.77 -4.32 20.97
C ASP A 285 -2.46 -5.58 21.80
N THR A 286 -1.67 -6.49 21.35
CA THR A 286 -1.36 -7.70 22.09
C THR A 286 -2.53 -8.66 22.33
N LYS A 287 -3.59 -8.60 21.55
CA LYS A 287 -4.61 -9.63 21.57
C LYS A 287 -3.94 -10.99 21.37
N SER A 288 -4.15 -11.91 22.29
CA SER A 288 -3.46 -13.20 22.35
C SER A 288 -3.46 -13.90 20.98
N GLY A 289 -2.29 -14.20 20.47
CA GLY A 289 -2.10 -14.91 19.21
C GLY A 289 -1.83 -14.03 17.98
N LEU A 290 -1.82 -12.70 18.12
CA LEU A 290 -1.37 -11.79 17.07
C LEU A 290 0.06 -11.32 17.34
N PRO A 291 0.88 -11.12 16.31
CA PRO A 291 2.25 -10.66 16.50
C PRO A 291 2.24 -9.27 17.16
N PRO A 292 3.11 -9.02 18.14
CA PRO A 292 3.24 -7.70 18.77
C PRO A 292 4.03 -6.74 17.88
N GLU A 293 3.60 -6.56 16.63
CA GLU A 293 4.29 -5.69 15.66
C GLU A 293 4.39 -4.26 16.16
N CYS A 294 3.39 -3.84 16.91
CA CYS A 294 3.39 -2.59 17.62
C CYS A 294 4.62 -2.37 18.50
N THR A 295 5.00 -3.37 19.27
CA THR A 295 6.12 -3.27 20.21
C THR A 295 7.48 -3.32 19.53
N THR A 296 7.52 -3.79 18.28
CA THR A 296 8.73 -3.95 17.50
C THR A 296 8.92 -2.86 16.44
N PHE A 297 7.88 -2.11 16.08
CA PHE A 297 7.97 -1.06 15.08
C PHE A 297 8.60 0.21 15.66
N THR A 298 9.90 0.30 15.56
CA THR A 298 10.73 1.40 16.08
C THR A 298 11.12 2.38 14.99
N GLY A 299 11.71 3.52 15.37
CA GLY A 299 12.29 4.47 14.41
C GLY A 299 13.33 3.85 13.46
N SER A 300 14.05 2.83 13.92
CA SER A 300 14.96 2.06 13.07
C SER A 300 14.20 1.26 12.00
N LEU A 301 13.12 0.59 12.38
CA LEU A 301 12.31 -0.20 11.45
C LEU A 301 11.59 0.68 10.43
N ILE A 302 11.13 1.87 10.83
CA ILE A 302 10.52 2.80 9.88
C ILE A 302 11.53 3.21 8.80
N ASN A 303 12.80 3.36 9.15
CA ASN A 303 13.84 3.70 8.21
C ASN A 303 14.18 2.53 7.26
N THR A 304 14.24 1.31 7.75
CA THR A 304 14.50 0.13 6.91
C THR A 304 13.33 -0.17 5.98
N THR A 305 12.11 -0.14 6.49
CA THR A 305 10.89 -0.31 5.68
C THR A 305 10.74 0.82 4.67
N GLY A 306 11.04 2.05 5.08
CA GLY A 306 11.06 3.19 4.17
C GLY A 306 12.09 3.03 3.04
N SER A 307 13.29 2.55 3.35
CA SER A 307 14.33 2.27 2.35
C SER A 307 13.89 1.17 1.37
N TYR A 308 13.29 0.09 1.89
CA TYR A 308 12.74 -0.96 1.05
C TYR A 308 11.67 -0.41 0.11
N VAL A 309 10.67 0.28 0.64
CA VAL A 309 9.56 0.85 -0.12
C VAL A 309 10.06 1.81 -1.21
N GLN A 310 11.09 2.60 -0.93
CA GLN A 310 11.65 3.56 -1.88
C GLN A 310 12.49 2.92 -3.00
N SER A 311 13.02 1.72 -2.76
CA SER A 311 14.01 1.11 -3.65
C SER A 311 13.58 -0.22 -4.27
N VAL A 312 12.44 -0.79 -3.85
CA VAL A 312 11.96 -2.06 -4.37
C VAL A 312 11.70 -1.98 -5.87
N ALA A 313 12.13 -2.99 -6.59
CA ALA A 313 11.92 -3.12 -8.02
C ALA A 313 11.60 -4.57 -8.38
N PRO A 314 10.88 -4.82 -9.48
CA PRO A 314 10.66 -6.18 -9.98
C PRO A 314 11.99 -6.86 -10.34
N ASN A 315 12.08 -8.15 -10.09
CA ASN A 315 13.23 -8.96 -10.48
C ASN A 315 13.41 -8.94 -12.00
N GLY A 316 14.60 -8.50 -12.45
CA GLY A 316 14.97 -8.46 -13.85
C GLY A 316 14.31 -7.37 -14.69
N ALA A 317 13.48 -6.53 -14.11
CA ALA A 317 12.96 -5.37 -14.81
C ALA A 317 13.84 -4.14 -14.49
N GLY A 318 14.51 -3.58 -15.46
CA GLY A 318 15.29 -2.34 -15.31
C GLY A 318 14.40 -1.10 -15.18
N THR A 319 13.32 -1.18 -14.41
CA THR A 319 12.30 -0.15 -14.27
C THR A 319 12.48 0.65 -13.00
N THR A 320 11.90 1.83 -12.99
CA THR A 320 11.82 2.71 -11.83
C THR A 320 11.31 1.97 -10.60
N SER A 321 12.09 2.03 -9.57
CA SER A 321 11.84 1.45 -8.27
C SER A 321 10.92 2.33 -7.42
N GLY A 322 10.40 1.73 -6.38
CA GLY A 322 9.70 2.40 -5.30
C GLY A 322 8.19 2.24 -5.33
N MET A 323 7.68 1.72 -4.21
CA MET A 323 6.26 1.69 -3.89
C MET A 323 5.77 3.09 -3.51
N LEU A 324 4.45 3.28 -3.51
CA LEU A 324 3.84 4.53 -3.06
C LEU A 324 4.07 4.80 -1.57
N GLY A 325 4.13 3.75 -0.76
CA GLY A 325 4.27 3.84 0.67
C GLY A 325 3.79 2.60 1.38
N TYR A 326 3.34 2.76 2.61
CA TYR A 326 2.74 1.70 3.39
C TYR A 326 1.76 2.25 4.42
N MET A 327 0.90 1.38 4.91
CA MET A 327 -0.20 1.72 5.79
C MET A 327 -0.23 0.83 7.03
N PHE A 328 -1.08 1.17 7.99
CA PHE A 328 -1.20 0.44 9.25
C PHE A 328 -2.65 -0.02 9.48
N TRP A 329 -2.81 -1.30 9.75
CA TRP A 329 -4.05 -1.88 10.26
C TRP A 329 -3.88 -2.21 11.76
N ALA A 330 -4.74 -1.80 12.69
CA ALA A 330 -5.81 -0.83 12.52
C ALA A 330 -5.60 0.29 13.53
N ALA A 331 -5.79 1.49 13.05
CA ALA A 331 -5.59 2.68 13.84
C ALA A 331 -6.90 3.13 14.47
N GLU A 332 -7.25 2.55 15.60
CA GLU A 332 -8.45 2.93 16.32
C GLU A 332 -8.27 2.84 17.82
N CYS A 333 -9.20 3.52 18.50
CA CYS A 333 -9.52 3.29 19.87
C CYS A 333 -10.93 2.72 19.92
N PRO A 334 -11.12 1.40 19.85
CA PRO A 334 -12.45 0.83 19.89
C PRO A 334 -13.09 1.02 21.25
N SER A 335 -14.36 1.36 21.24
CA SER A 335 -15.15 1.54 22.47
C SER A 335 -15.28 0.26 23.33
N SER A 336 -15.05 -0.90 22.73
CA SER A 336 -15.07 -2.20 23.40
C SER A 336 -13.76 -2.51 24.14
N ARG A 337 -12.68 -1.82 23.86
CA ARG A 337 -11.43 -1.90 24.60
C ARG A 337 -11.44 -0.83 25.68
N GLY A 338 -11.43 -1.21 26.93
CA GLY A 338 -11.53 -0.29 28.06
C GLY A 338 -10.41 0.75 28.15
N THR A 339 -9.39 0.63 27.32
CA THR A 339 -8.27 1.56 27.25
C THR A 339 -7.73 1.62 25.82
N CYS A 340 -7.61 2.82 25.28
CA CYS A 340 -6.87 3.09 24.04
C CYS A 340 -5.37 3.19 24.32
N THR A 341 -4.84 2.31 25.16
CA THR A 341 -3.44 2.37 25.63
C THR A 341 -2.46 1.71 24.69
N THR A 342 -2.95 1.09 23.66
CA THR A 342 -2.13 0.61 22.55
C THR A 342 -2.35 1.45 21.33
N PRO A 343 -2.16 2.71 21.43
CA PRO A 343 -2.30 3.47 20.23
C PRO A 343 -1.12 3.16 19.35
N PRO A 344 -1.34 3.13 18.09
CA PRO A 344 -0.32 3.27 17.08
C PRO A 344 0.70 4.38 17.38
N ASN A 345 0.34 5.32 18.19
CA ASN A 345 1.20 6.31 18.77
C ASN A 345 2.40 5.73 19.54
N SER A 346 2.19 4.70 20.36
CA SER A 346 3.28 3.95 20.97
C SER A 346 3.90 2.93 20.00
N CYS A 347 3.13 2.41 19.03
CA CYS A 347 3.63 1.50 18.02
C CYS A 347 4.50 2.21 17.00
N THR A 348 4.10 3.38 16.59
CA THR A 348 4.90 4.22 15.70
C THR A 348 6.03 4.92 16.46
N GLY A 349 6.07 4.83 17.78
CA GLY A 349 7.08 5.47 18.62
C GLY A 349 7.10 6.98 18.48
N GLY A 350 5.96 7.61 18.18
CA GLY A 350 5.90 9.02 17.79
C GLY A 350 6.44 9.26 16.38
N VAL A 351 6.69 8.19 15.63
CA VAL A 351 7.20 8.26 14.27
C VAL A 351 6.00 8.33 13.33
N GLY A 352 5.70 9.48 12.84
CA GLY A 352 4.61 9.69 11.91
C GLY A 352 5.09 10.43 10.67
N VAL A 353 4.13 11.00 9.95
CA VAL A 353 4.42 11.82 8.78
C VAL A 353 5.43 12.91 9.14
N GLY A 354 6.52 13.00 8.38
CA GLY A 354 7.59 13.98 8.57
C GLY A 354 8.55 13.70 9.72
N SER A 355 8.36 12.64 10.53
CA SER A 355 9.32 12.25 11.57
C SER A 355 10.37 11.27 11.06
N SER A 356 10.17 10.66 9.90
CA SER A 356 11.16 9.81 9.24
C SER A 356 12.17 10.65 8.47
N THR A 357 13.33 10.08 8.22
CA THR A 357 14.35 10.67 7.34
C THR A 357 13.86 10.84 5.89
N TYR A 358 12.75 10.24 5.53
CA TYR A 358 12.15 10.27 4.19
C TYR A 358 11.22 11.44 3.95
N ASN A 359 10.98 12.27 4.97
CA ASN A 359 10.20 13.49 4.86
C ASN A 359 8.85 13.28 4.13
N ILE A 360 8.02 12.40 4.68
CA ILE A 360 6.71 12.03 4.12
C ILE A 360 5.82 13.27 4.01
N PRO A 361 5.30 13.59 2.83
CA PRO A 361 4.57 14.83 2.62
C PRO A 361 3.22 14.89 3.34
N VAL A 362 2.90 16.07 3.86
CA VAL A 362 1.57 16.45 4.34
C VAL A 362 1.21 17.76 3.64
N PRO A 363 0.16 17.84 2.87
CA PRO A 363 -0.82 16.79 2.52
C PRO A 363 -0.24 15.71 1.61
N MET A 364 -0.98 14.60 1.46
CA MET A 364 -0.61 13.54 0.53
C MET A 364 -0.55 14.10 -0.91
N PRO A 365 0.57 13.95 -1.62
CA PRO A 365 0.70 14.48 -2.97
C PRO A 365 -0.17 13.70 -3.96
N PRO A 366 -0.36 14.22 -5.19
CA PRO A 366 -0.87 13.44 -6.30
C PRO A 366 -0.04 12.17 -6.48
N LEU A 367 -0.69 11.03 -6.72
CA LEU A 367 0.01 9.78 -6.96
C LEU A 367 0.69 9.84 -8.32
N ARG A 368 1.93 9.36 -8.36
CA ARG A 368 2.73 9.39 -9.57
C ARG A 368 2.08 8.54 -10.65
N GLN A 369 2.08 9.07 -11.86
CA GLN A 369 1.98 8.27 -13.06
C GLN A 369 3.36 7.64 -13.28
N SER A 370 3.41 6.35 -13.45
CA SER A 370 4.62 5.62 -13.81
C SER A 370 4.87 5.74 -15.31
#